data_874aebaf20b5f7f0c3e2c1e608b5e7f6
#
_entry.id   874aebaf20b5f7f0c3e2c1e608b5e7f6
#
_cell.length_a   1.000
_cell.length_b   1.000
_cell.length_c   1.000
_cell.angle_alpha   90.00
_cell.angle_beta   90.00
_cell.angle_gamma   90.00
#
_symmetry.space_group_name_H-M   'P 1'
#
loop_
_entity.id
_entity.type
_entity.pdbx_description
1 polymer ?
#
loop_
_entity_poly.entity_id
_entity_poly.type
_entity_poly.pdbx_seq_one_letter_code
_entity_poly.pdbx_strand_id
1 'polypeptide(L)'
;MKIPEKPLGQNLDDHGKTGSRTLQGIGVSPGIVAASVVVLKRHARRTGWRHLPDDHVEKEVERFCQAISTAGEELAQLRERLAADLSDALSIIDSHLLMLKDKMMVDRTVAIIRRNSVNAEWALAQALSEIKERFEQIDDRYIRERYADVKHVADRVFGLLTGQEHYGQNGDAQPVVLVANDFSPEDALRMQTGNVQGFLTEKGGMTSHTAIVARSLGIPAVVGLEHVTSILATGDLIILDGGAGQDDQVRSEEHTSELQSLRHL
;
A
#
# COMPACT_ATOMS: atom_id res chain seq x y z
N MET A 1 -34.32 16.18 19.84
CA MET A 1 -33.07 16.68 19.26
C MET A 1 -32.82 15.87 17.99
N LYS A 2 -33.13 16.43 16.81
CA LYS A 2 -33.05 15.74 15.52
C LYS A 2 -31.66 15.93 14.97
N ILE A 3 -31.00 14.79 14.63
CA ILE A 3 -29.73 14.77 13.91
C ILE A 3 -30.08 14.95 12.42
N PRO A 4 -29.46 15.88 11.68
CA PRO A 4 -29.72 16.03 10.26
C PRO A 4 -29.01 14.94 9.46
N GLU A 5 -29.76 14.20 8.67
CA GLU A 5 -29.27 13.32 7.63
C GLU A 5 -28.53 14.13 6.57
N LYS A 6 -27.30 13.72 6.27
CA LYS A 6 -26.50 14.30 5.21
C LYS A 6 -26.95 13.66 3.87
N PRO A 7 -27.36 14.42 2.86
CA PRO A 7 -27.79 13.84 1.61
C PRO A 7 -26.57 13.27 0.85
N LEU A 8 -26.67 12.02 0.47
CA LEU A 8 -25.85 11.41 -0.60
C LEU A 8 -26.10 12.21 -1.87
N GLY A 9 -25.05 12.83 -2.39
CA GLY A 9 -25.11 13.59 -3.63
C GLY A 9 -25.36 12.65 -4.80
N GLN A 10 -26.62 12.56 -5.21
CA GLN A 10 -27.02 12.10 -6.53
C GLN A 10 -26.77 13.24 -7.52
N ASN A 11 -25.70 13.16 -8.29
CA ASN A 11 -25.64 13.85 -9.58
C ASN A 11 -26.20 12.89 -10.62
N LEU A 12 -27.52 12.86 -10.72
CA LEU A 12 -28.21 12.32 -11.88
C LEU A 12 -28.32 13.47 -12.88
N ASP A 13 -27.56 13.41 -13.95
CA ASP A 13 -27.85 14.21 -15.12
C ASP A 13 -29.14 13.70 -15.76
N ASP A 14 -30.03 14.65 -16.16
CA ASP A 14 -31.44 14.48 -16.51
C ASP A 14 -31.67 13.66 -17.80
N HIS A 15 -30.72 12.85 -18.26
CA HIS A 15 -30.81 12.09 -19.51
C HIS A 15 -30.43 10.62 -19.43
N GLY A 16 -30.45 9.98 -18.24
CA GLY A 16 -30.33 8.52 -18.15
C GLY A 16 -29.10 7.91 -18.83
N LYS A 17 -28.02 8.67 -19.04
CA LYS A 17 -26.73 8.19 -19.52
C LYS A 17 -25.83 7.97 -18.31
N THR A 18 -25.48 6.73 -18.06
CA THR A 18 -24.41 6.32 -17.19
C THR A 18 -23.11 7.01 -17.62
N GLY A 19 -22.69 8.01 -16.88
CA GLY A 19 -21.51 8.79 -17.21
C GLY A 19 -20.24 8.03 -16.85
N SER A 20 -19.42 7.68 -17.83
CA SER A 20 -18.05 7.22 -17.58
C SER A 20 -17.26 8.37 -16.96
N ARG A 21 -16.53 8.11 -15.89
CA ARG A 21 -15.64 9.07 -15.23
C ARG A 21 -14.19 8.76 -15.60
N THR A 22 -13.46 9.78 -16.01
CA THR A 22 -12.03 9.65 -16.30
C THR A 22 -11.21 10.24 -15.17
N LEU A 23 -10.22 9.49 -14.68
CA LEU A 23 -9.22 9.95 -13.73
C LEU A 23 -7.87 10.03 -14.42
N GLN A 24 -7.08 11.06 -14.10
CA GLN A 24 -5.76 11.27 -14.69
C GLN A 24 -4.68 11.07 -13.62
N GLY A 25 -3.60 10.39 -13.99
CA GLY A 25 -2.44 10.12 -13.18
C GLY A 25 -1.18 10.00 -14.03
N ILE A 26 -0.12 9.48 -13.45
CA ILE A 26 1.16 9.25 -14.12
C ILE A 26 1.28 7.77 -14.46
N GLY A 27 1.25 7.41 -15.74
CA GLY A 27 1.53 6.05 -16.20
C GLY A 27 2.99 5.69 -15.96
N VAL A 28 3.20 4.60 -15.26
CA VAL A 28 4.54 4.19 -14.84
C VAL A 28 4.94 2.81 -15.35
N SER A 29 3.98 2.03 -15.80
CA SER A 29 4.20 0.73 -16.44
C SER A 29 3.16 0.54 -17.52
N PRO A 30 3.56 0.32 -18.79
CA PRO A 30 2.67 0.32 -19.93
C PRO A 30 1.74 -0.90 -19.96
N GLY A 31 0.60 -0.74 -20.59
CA GLY A 31 -0.39 -1.78 -20.84
C GLY A 31 -1.80 -1.29 -20.56
N ILE A 32 -2.78 -1.98 -21.14
CA ILE A 32 -4.21 -1.69 -20.96
C ILE A 32 -4.86 -2.92 -20.34
N VAL A 33 -5.64 -2.71 -19.27
CA VAL A 33 -6.38 -3.77 -18.61
C VAL A 33 -7.79 -3.30 -18.25
N ALA A 34 -8.76 -4.19 -18.44
CA ALA A 34 -10.14 -4.02 -17.98
C ALA A 34 -10.43 -5.07 -16.92
N ALA A 35 -10.64 -4.64 -15.67
CA ALA A 35 -10.88 -5.55 -14.55
C ALA A 35 -11.62 -4.85 -13.40
N SER A 36 -12.11 -5.69 -12.47
CA SER A 36 -12.72 -5.18 -11.24
C SER A 36 -11.67 -4.62 -10.29
N VAL A 37 -12.06 -3.56 -9.59
CA VAL A 37 -11.23 -2.90 -8.58
C VAL A 37 -11.28 -3.63 -7.25
N VAL A 38 -10.16 -3.72 -6.57
CA VAL A 38 -10.07 -4.02 -5.14
C VAL A 38 -9.35 -2.88 -4.43
N VAL A 39 -10.09 -2.15 -3.59
CA VAL A 39 -9.54 -1.02 -2.84
C VAL A 39 -8.95 -1.51 -1.52
N LEU A 40 -7.63 -1.38 -1.40
CA LEU A 40 -6.89 -1.71 -0.18
C LEU A 40 -6.92 -0.49 0.76
N LYS A 41 -7.90 -0.45 1.65
CA LYS A 41 -7.94 0.56 2.70
C LYS A 41 -6.99 0.14 3.82
N ARG A 42 -5.79 0.71 3.84
CA ARG A 42 -5.00 0.66 5.08
C ARG A 42 -5.76 1.49 6.11
N HIS A 43 -6.43 0.83 7.04
CA HIS A 43 -7.13 1.51 8.12
C HIS A 43 -6.17 2.44 8.82
N ALA A 44 -6.58 3.70 8.98
CA ALA A 44 -5.83 4.66 9.78
C ALA A 44 -5.47 3.97 11.10
N ARG A 45 -4.18 3.93 11.42
CA ARG A 45 -3.65 3.24 12.59
C ARG A 45 -4.35 3.80 13.83
N ARG A 46 -5.42 3.14 14.28
CA ARG A 46 -5.90 3.36 15.64
C ARG A 46 -4.95 2.58 16.56
N THR A 47 -3.78 3.13 16.80
CA THR A 47 -2.90 2.70 17.87
C THR A 47 -3.52 3.10 19.18
N GLY A 48 -4.42 2.25 19.68
CA GLY A 48 -4.92 2.45 21.02
C GLY A 48 -3.74 2.36 21.99
N TRP A 49 -3.47 3.45 22.71
CA TRP A 49 -2.57 3.40 23.85
C TRP A 49 -3.13 2.43 24.89
N ARG A 50 -2.28 1.52 25.34
CA ARG A 50 -2.63 0.57 26.40
C ARG A 50 -1.45 0.48 27.39
N HIS A 51 -1.74 0.76 28.64
CA HIS A 51 -0.78 0.54 29.74
C HIS A 51 -0.66 -0.96 30.04
N LEU A 52 0.56 -1.42 30.26
CA LEU A 52 0.86 -2.81 30.57
C LEU A 52 1.23 -2.94 32.04
N PRO A 53 0.80 -4.01 32.73
CA PRO A 53 1.36 -4.40 34.01
C PRO A 53 2.85 -4.68 33.88
N ASP A 54 3.63 -4.44 34.94
CA ASP A 54 5.10 -4.58 34.93
C ASP A 54 5.56 -5.97 34.51
N ASP A 55 4.83 -7.01 34.91
CA ASP A 55 5.11 -8.42 34.56
C ASP A 55 4.81 -8.77 33.08
N HIS A 56 4.16 -7.87 32.33
CA HIS A 56 3.87 -8.03 30.90
C HIS A 56 4.82 -7.26 30.00
N VAL A 57 5.62 -6.33 30.53
CA VAL A 57 6.48 -5.45 29.73
C VAL A 57 7.50 -6.24 28.90
N GLU A 58 8.20 -7.20 29.51
CA GLU A 58 9.19 -8.00 28.76
C GLU A 58 8.54 -8.96 27.75
N LYS A 59 7.36 -9.49 28.03
CA LYS A 59 6.59 -10.27 27.06
C LYS A 59 6.18 -9.44 25.84
N GLU A 60 5.89 -8.16 26.06
CA GLU A 60 5.56 -7.24 24.96
C GLU A 60 6.79 -6.90 24.11
N VAL A 61 7.96 -6.76 24.75
CA VAL A 61 9.24 -6.63 24.04
C VAL A 61 9.53 -7.88 23.21
N GLU A 62 9.32 -9.08 23.77
CA GLU A 62 9.47 -10.34 23.03
C GLU A 62 8.50 -10.40 21.84
N ARG A 63 7.23 -10.01 22.03
CA ARG A 63 6.23 -9.94 20.95
C ARG A 63 6.66 -9.00 19.82
N PHE A 64 7.20 -7.83 20.17
CA PHE A 64 7.74 -6.88 19.20
C PHE A 64 8.95 -7.47 18.44
N CYS A 65 9.91 -8.04 19.16
CA CYS A 65 11.09 -8.68 18.55
C CYS A 65 10.70 -9.84 17.64
N GLN A 66 9.69 -10.63 18.01
CA GLN A 66 9.15 -11.68 17.17
C GLN A 66 8.53 -11.13 15.88
N ALA A 67 7.80 -10.02 15.95
CA ALA A 67 7.24 -9.37 14.76
C ALA A 67 8.35 -8.84 13.82
N ILE A 68 9.43 -8.29 14.34
CA ILE A 68 10.63 -7.90 13.56
C ILE A 68 11.26 -9.12 12.88
N SER A 69 11.46 -10.23 13.62
CA SER A 69 12.02 -11.48 13.06
C SER A 69 11.15 -12.02 11.93
N THR A 70 9.85 -12.14 12.18
CA THR A 70 8.87 -12.62 11.18
C THR A 70 8.87 -11.74 9.92
N ALA A 71 8.90 -10.41 10.08
CA ALA A 71 9.00 -9.48 8.94
C ALA A 71 10.28 -9.74 8.13
N GLY A 72 11.40 -9.95 8.79
CA GLY A 72 12.69 -10.26 8.15
C GLY A 72 12.67 -11.60 7.41
N GLU A 73 12.11 -12.64 8.02
CA GLU A 73 11.98 -13.97 7.41
C GLU A 73 11.09 -13.93 6.15
N GLU A 74 9.98 -13.21 6.22
CA GLU A 74 9.07 -13.07 5.08
C GLU A 74 9.71 -12.28 3.90
N LEU A 75 10.49 -11.22 4.20
CA LEU A 75 11.25 -10.49 3.19
C LEU A 75 12.35 -11.36 2.57
N ALA A 76 13.07 -12.14 3.39
CA ALA A 76 14.09 -13.04 2.90
C ALA A 76 13.50 -14.12 1.98
N GLN A 77 12.36 -14.71 2.35
CA GLN A 77 11.64 -15.68 1.50
C GLN A 77 11.15 -15.04 0.19
N LEU A 78 10.67 -13.80 0.25
CA LEU A 78 10.26 -13.06 -0.95
C LEU A 78 11.45 -12.83 -1.87
N ARG A 79 12.59 -12.42 -1.33
CA ARG A 79 13.84 -12.22 -2.04
C ARG A 79 14.29 -13.49 -2.79
N GLU A 80 14.20 -14.66 -2.13
CA GLU A 80 14.58 -15.95 -2.74
C GLU A 80 13.66 -16.37 -3.90
N ARG A 81 12.39 -15.95 -3.87
CA ARG A 81 11.41 -16.28 -4.93
C ARG A 81 11.52 -15.40 -6.15
N LEU A 82 12.16 -14.24 -6.04
CA LEU A 82 12.31 -13.31 -7.14
C LEU A 82 13.36 -13.79 -8.13
N ALA A 83 13.06 -13.62 -9.41
CA ALA A 83 14.00 -13.90 -10.47
C ALA A 83 15.21 -12.93 -10.41
N ALA A 84 16.39 -13.42 -10.78
CA ALA A 84 17.63 -12.65 -10.69
C ALA A 84 17.68 -11.42 -11.62
N ASP A 85 16.82 -11.38 -12.63
CA ASP A 85 16.67 -10.26 -13.57
C ASP A 85 15.90 -9.06 -12.98
N LEU A 86 15.28 -9.23 -11.81
CA LEU A 86 14.58 -8.16 -11.08
C LEU A 86 15.52 -7.40 -10.12
N SER A 87 16.68 -6.98 -10.60
CA SER A 87 17.75 -6.37 -9.79
C SER A 87 17.30 -5.17 -8.95
N ASP A 88 16.46 -4.29 -9.51
CA ASP A 88 15.98 -3.10 -8.82
C ASP A 88 15.04 -3.46 -7.66
N ALA A 89 14.14 -4.41 -7.87
CA ALA A 89 13.24 -4.91 -6.83
C ALA A 89 14.02 -5.62 -5.72
N LEU A 90 15.04 -6.42 -6.06
CA LEU A 90 15.94 -7.08 -5.10
C LEU A 90 16.68 -6.05 -4.24
N SER A 91 17.21 -4.99 -4.85
CA SER A 91 17.91 -3.91 -4.13
C SER A 91 17.02 -3.20 -3.11
N ILE A 92 15.73 -3.01 -3.42
CA ILE A 92 14.76 -2.43 -2.48
C ILE A 92 14.53 -3.37 -1.30
N ILE A 93 14.33 -4.67 -1.54
CA ILE A 93 14.14 -5.66 -0.48
C ILE A 93 15.38 -5.75 0.42
N ASP A 94 16.58 -5.76 -0.15
CA ASP A 94 17.83 -5.76 0.61
C ASP A 94 17.94 -4.52 1.52
N SER A 95 17.52 -3.35 1.02
CA SER A 95 17.46 -2.12 1.82
C SER A 95 16.46 -2.24 2.99
N HIS A 96 15.28 -2.83 2.76
CA HIS A 96 14.28 -3.04 3.82
C HIS A 96 14.75 -4.07 4.86
N LEU A 97 15.45 -5.12 4.45
CA LEU A 97 16.07 -6.09 5.38
C LEU A 97 17.12 -5.43 6.27
N LEU A 98 17.88 -4.46 5.75
CA LEU A 98 18.81 -3.67 6.54
C LEU A 98 18.08 -2.75 7.53
N MET A 99 17.00 -2.11 7.10
CA MET A 99 16.20 -1.22 7.96
C MET A 99 15.53 -1.96 9.12
N LEU A 100 15.10 -3.22 8.93
CA LEU A 100 14.59 -4.06 10.03
C LEU A 100 15.63 -4.33 11.12
N LYS A 101 16.92 -4.27 10.80
CA LYS A 101 18.03 -4.43 11.74
C LYS A 101 18.53 -3.11 12.30
N ASP A 102 17.94 -1.97 11.87
CA ASP A 102 18.37 -0.66 12.30
C ASP A 102 18.01 -0.42 13.78
N LYS A 103 19.03 -0.17 14.58
CA LYS A 103 18.91 0.10 16.02
C LYS A 103 18.05 1.32 16.32
N MET A 104 18.02 2.32 15.44
CA MET A 104 17.27 3.54 15.67
C MET A 104 15.75 3.28 15.77
N MET A 105 15.20 2.35 15.00
CA MET A 105 13.79 1.97 15.08
C MET A 105 13.57 0.93 16.19
N VAL A 106 14.37 -0.14 16.21
CA VAL A 106 14.18 -1.29 17.10
C VAL A 106 14.48 -0.93 18.54
N ASP A 107 15.69 -0.43 18.82
CA ASP A 107 16.10 -0.11 20.19
C ASP A 107 15.24 1.01 20.78
N ARG A 108 14.85 1.98 19.95
CA ARG A 108 13.97 3.06 20.40
C ARG A 108 12.59 2.57 20.78
N THR A 109 11.99 1.69 19.97
CA THR A 109 10.68 1.09 20.27
C THR A 109 10.75 0.29 21.57
N VAL A 110 11.76 -0.56 21.75
CA VAL A 110 11.99 -1.33 22.98
C VAL A 110 12.15 -0.41 24.20
N ALA A 111 12.93 0.66 24.05
CA ALA A 111 13.12 1.63 25.14
C ALA A 111 11.80 2.32 25.53
N ILE A 112 10.92 2.63 24.58
CA ILE A 112 9.61 3.23 24.84
C ILE A 112 8.70 2.22 25.54
N ILE A 113 8.65 0.96 25.09
CA ILE A 113 7.88 -0.10 25.76
C ILE A 113 8.26 -0.21 27.24
N ARG A 114 9.57 -0.36 27.51
CA ARG A 114 10.09 -0.53 28.87
C ARG A 114 9.88 0.70 29.75
N ARG A 115 10.17 1.90 29.22
CA ARG A 115 10.10 3.13 30.00
C ARG A 115 8.67 3.53 30.37
N ASN A 116 7.73 3.31 29.45
CA ASN A 116 6.36 3.81 29.57
C ASN A 116 5.36 2.70 29.89
N SER A 117 5.79 1.43 29.97
CA SER A 117 4.94 0.25 30.18
C SER A 117 3.74 0.25 29.23
N VAL A 118 3.99 0.35 27.90
CA VAL A 118 2.98 0.49 26.86
C VAL A 118 3.09 -0.60 25.81
N ASN A 119 1.99 -0.82 25.06
CA ASN A 119 1.93 -1.76 23.96
C ASN A 119 2.87 -1.41 22.79
N ALA A 120 3.35 -2.42 22.11
CA ALA A 120 4.35 -2.32 21.05
C ALA A 120 3.87 -1.45 19.88
N GLU A 121 2.57 -1.51 19.51
CA GLU A 121 2.02 -0.71 18.42
C GLU A 121 2.13 0.79 18.71
N TRP A 122 1.80 1.20 19.94
CA TRP A 122 1.91 2.60 20.34
C TRP A 122 3.38 3.03 20.42
N ALA A 123 4.25 2.19 21.00
CA ALA A 123 5.67 2.46 21.09
C ALA A 123 6.34 2.61 19.73
N LEU A 124 6.01 1.73 18.77
CA LEU A 124 6.49 1.82 17.39
C LEU A 124 6.00 3.11 16.71
N ALA A 125 4.73 3.49 16.89
CA ALA A 125 4.21 4.74 16.34
C ALA A 125 4.94 5.97 16.89
N GLN A 126 5.28 5.98 18.19
CA GLN A 126 6.07 7.05 18.81
C GLN A 126 7.49 7.10 18.26
N ALA A 127 8.17 5.94 18.17
CA ALA A 127 9.51 5.86 17.60
C ALA A 127 9.54 6.40 16.16
N LEU A 128 8.52 6.05 15.34
CA LEU A 128 8.39 6.56 13.98
C LEU A 128 8.14 8.07 13.92
N SER A 129 7.36 8.64 14.85
CA SER A 129 7.15 10.09 14.92
C SER A 129 8.48 10.82 15.18
N GLU A 130 9.28 10.32 16.12
CA GLU A 130 10.60 10.89 16.41
C GLU A 130 11.57 10.75 15.22
N ILE A 131 11.53 9.61 14.52
CA ILE A 131 12.34 9.39 13.31
C ILE A 131 11.89 10.38 12.23
N LYS A 132 10.58 10.52 12.01
CA LYS A 132 10.01 11.46 11.03
C LYS A 132 10.50 12.89 11.28
N GLU A 133 10.40 13.37 12.52
CA GLU A 133 10.85 14.71 12.90
C GLU A 133 12.34 14.94 12.57
N ARG A 134 13.19 13.92 12.78
CA ARG A 134 14.61 13.99 12.42
C ARG A 134 14.82 14.08 10.90
N PHE A 135 14.08 13.28 10.11
CA PHE A 135 14.17 13.35 8.65
C PHE A 135 13.66 14.69 8.09
N GLU A 136 12.63 15.29 8.70
CA GLU A 136 12.09 16.60 8.30
C GLU A 136 13.08 17.75 8.55
N GLN A 137 14.00 17.61 9.53
CA GLN A 137 15.04 18.58 9.82
C GLN A 137 16.22 18.54 8.83
N ILE A 138 16.30 17.49 7.99
CA ILE A 138 17.39 17.34 7.03
C ILE A 138 17.06 18.16 5.78
N ASP A 139 17.95 19.04 5.37
CA ASP A 139 17.76 19.93 4.21
C ASP A 139 18.13 19.25 2.87
N ASP A 140 18.01 17.95 2.79
CA ASP A 140 18.21 17.16 1.58
C ASP A 140 16.91 16.40 1.25
N ARG A 141 16.35 16.72 0.05
CA ARG A 141 15.11 16.12 -0.42
C ARG A 141 15.22 14.60 -0.57
N TYR A 142 16.33 14.10 -1.09
CA TYR A 142 16.55 12.68 -1.31
C TYR A 142 16.54 11.90 0.01
N ILE A 143 17.19 12.44 1.05
CA ILE A 143 17.20 11.82 2.38
C ILE A 143 15.81 11.86 3.01
N ARG A 144 15.07 12.97 2.88
CA ARG A 144 13.69 13.06 3.39
C ARG A 144 12.75 12.02 2.74
N GLU A 145 12.94 11.75 1.44
CA GLU A 145 12.17 10.73 0.73
C GLU A 145 12.42 9.31 1.28
N ARG A 146 13.61 9.05 1.85
CA ARG A 146 13.94 7.77 2.52
C ARG A 146 13.10 7.46 3.75
N TYR A 147 12.45 8.44 4.36
CA TYR A 147 11.49 8.17 5.44
C TYR A 147 10.32 7.29 4.97
N ALA A 148 9.94 7.36 3.70
CA ALA A 148 8.90 6.50 3.15
C ALA A 148 9.28 5.01 3.25
N ASP A 149 10.54 4.66 3.04
CA ASP A 149 11.05 3.29 3.16
C ASP A 149 10.96 2.80 4.61
N VAL A 150 11.45 3.61 5.56
CA VAL A 150 11.34 3.32 6.99
C VAL A 150 9.89 3.12 7.40
N LYS A 151 8.99 3.95 6.87
CA LYS A 151 7.56 3.83 7.11
C LYS A 151 6.99 2.53 6.57
N HIS A 152 7.36 2.08 5.37
CA HIS A 152 6.89 0.82 4.79
C HIS A 152 7.32 -0.38 5.63
N VAL A 153 8.60 -0.41 6.05
CA VAL A 153 9.12 -1.46 6.94
C VAL A 153 8.36 -1.50 8.26
N ALA A 154 8.13 -0.34 8.87
CA ALA A 154 7.38 -0.25 10.12
C ALA A 154 5.89 -0.60 9.95
N ASP A 155 5.26 -0.27 8.82
CA ASP A 155 3.88 -0.66 8.50
C ASP A 155 3.74 -2.18 8.43
N ARG A 156 4.77 -2.87 7.94
CA ARG A 156 4.83 -4.33 7.94
C ARG A 156 4.84 -4.91 9.34
N VAL A 157 5.76 -4.44 10.18
CA VAL A 157 5.85 -4.86 11.58
C VAL A 157 4.53 -4.59 12.30
N PHE A 158 3.92 -3.45 12.02
CA PHE A 158 2.63 -3.07 12.58
C PHE A 158 1.50 -4.03 12.17
N GLY A 159 1.47 -4.45 10.90
CA GLY A 159 0.53 -5.46 10.41
C GLY A 159 0.66 -6.78 11.18
N LEU A 160 1.89 -7.25 11.41
CA LEU A 160 2.16 -8.47 12.18
C LEU A 160 1.74 -8.33 13.65
N LEU A 161 1.98 -7.17 14.27
CA LEU A 161 1.56 -6.91 15.66
C LEU A 161 0.03 -6.88 15.80
N THR A 162 -0.69 -6.41 14.79
CA THR A 162 -2.16 -6.28 14.85
C THR A 162 -2.92 -7.47 14.26
N GLY A 163 -2.21 -8.47 13.72
CA GLY A 163 -2.82 -9.62 13.06
C GLY A 163 -3.58 -9.24 11.77
N GLN A 164 -3.24 -8.11 11.14
CA GLN A 164 -3.86 -7.73 9.88
C GLN A 164 -3.29 -8.60 8.76
N GLU A 165 -4.16 -9.38 8.13
CA GLU A 165 -3.82 -10.16 6.95
C GLU A 165 -3.47 -9.23 5.78
N HIS A 166 -2.42 -9.59 5.04
CA HIS A 166 -2.04 -8.89 3.83
C HIS A 166 -2.88 -9.43 2.66
N TYR A 167 -3.29 -8.56 1.76
CA TYR A 167 -3.99 -8.97 0.54
C TYR A 167 -3.11 -9.96 -0.25
N GLY A 168 -3.73 -11.04 -0.75
CA GLY A 168 -3.05 -12.05 -1.59
C GLY A 168 -3.10 -13.48 -1.06
N GLN A 169 -3.65 -13.73 0.13
CA GLN A 169 -3.80 -15.10 0.65
C GLN A 169 -5.13 -15.77 0.22
N ASN A 170 -6.13 -14.99 -0.15
CA ASN A 170 -7.39 -15.50 -0.67
C ASN A 170 -7.37 -15.39 -2.19
N GLY A 171 -7.12 -16.51 -2.86
CA GLY A 171 -7.06 -16.61 -4.32
C GLY A 171 -8.42 -16.36 -4.95
N ASP A 172 -8.84 -15.11 -5.08
CA ASP A 172 -9.96 -14.75 -5.95
C ASP A 172 -9.57 -15.06 -7.40
N ALA A 173 -10.38 -15.90 -8.03
CA ALA A 173 -10.08 -16.45 -9.36
C ALA A 173 -10.20 -15.44 -10.50
N GLN A 174 -10.67 -14.22 -10.23
CA GLN A 174 -10.90 -13.19 -11.26
C GLN A 174 -9.78 -12.14 -11.32
N PRO A 175 -9.46 -11.64 -12.51
CA PRO A 175 -8.50 -10.55 -12.68
C PRO A 175 -8.98 -9.29 -11.98
N VAL A 176 -8.06 -8.64 -11.23
CA VAL A 176 -8.36 -7.43 -10.46
C VAL A 176 -7.30 -6.35 -10.68
N VAL A 177 -7.74 -5.10 -10.55
CA VAL A 177 -6.86 -3.93 -10.40
C VAL A 177 -6.85 -3.54 -8.93
N LEU A 178 -5.66 -3.46 -8.34
CA LEU A 178 -5.51 -3.04 -6.96
C LEU A 178 -5.38 -1.53 -6.86
N VAL A 179 -6.11 -0.98 -5.90
CA VAL A 179 -6.13 0.46 -5.62
C VAL A 179 -5.73 0.70 -4.18
N ALA A 180 -4.72 1.53 -3.94
CA ALA A 180 -4.28 1.89 -2.61
C ALA A 180 -3.81 3.35 -2.53
N ASN A 181 -3.61 3.85 -1.32
CA ASN A 181 -2.92 5.14 -1.14
C ASN A 181 -1.46 5.03 -1.61
N ASP A 182 -0.82 3.92 -1.27
CA ASP A 182 0.55 3.56 -1.67
C ASP A 182 0.74 2.04 -1.47
N PHE A 183 1.62 1.42 -2.27
CA PHE A 183 2.03 0.03 -2.09
C PHE A 183 3.47 -0.02 -1.56
N SER A 184 3.72 -0.95 -0.64
CA SER A 184 5.09 -1.33 -0.35
C SER A 184 5.63 -2.20 -1.50
N PRO A 185 6.95 -2.24 -1.69
CA PRO A 185 7.56 -3.14 -2.68
C PRO A 185 7.16 -4.59 -2.45
N GLU A 186 7.06 -5.00 -1.20
CA GLU A 186 6.67 -6.35 -0.81
C GLU A 186 5.22 -6.66 -1.17
N ASP A 187 4.33 -5.69 -0.97
CA ASP A 187 2.92 -5.84 -1.37
C ASP A 187 2.85 -6.11 -2.87
N ALA A 188 3.50 -5.27 -3.68
CA ALA A 188 3.49 -5.41 -5.14
C ALA A 188 4.10 -6.74 -5.61
N LEU A 189 5.20 -7.18 -5.01
CA LEU A 189 5.85 -8.45 -5.37
C LEU A 189 5.05 -9.68 -4.94
N ARG A 190 4.38 -9.65 -3.79
CA ARG A 190 3.49 -10.74 -3.36
C ARG A 190 2.28 -10.90 -4.28
N MET A 191 1.86 -9.81 -4.91
CA MET A 191 0.74 -9.79 -5.84
C MET A 191 1.07 -10.43 -7.20
N GLN A 192 2.36 -10.67 -7.52
CA GLN A 192 2.80 -11.38 -8.73
C GLN A 192 2.20 -12.80 -8.84
N THR A 193 1.92 -13.43 -7.71
CA THR A 193 1.37 -14.80 -7.66
C THR A 193 -0.15 -14.86 -7.74
N GLY A 194 -0.82 -13.71 -7.80
CA GLY A 194 -2.28 -13.59 -7.82
C GLY A 194 -2.82 -13.14 -9.17
N ASN A 195 -4.14 -12.92 -9.22
CA ASN A 195 -4.84 -12.44 -10.41
C ASN A 195 -4.75 -10.91 -10.57
N VAL A 196 -3.71 -10.27 -10.05
CA VAL A 196 -3.52 -8.83 -10.14
C VAL A 196 -3.02 -8.46 -11.52
N GLN A 197 -3.79 -7.64 -12.23
CA GLN A 197 -3.50 -7.22 -13.60
C GLN A 197 -3.17 -5.74 -13.71
N GLY A 198 -3.29 -4.98 -12.63
CA GLY A 198 -2.96 -3.56 -12.64
C GLY A 198 -2.87 -2.96 -11.25
N PHE A 199 -2.21 -1.81 -11.16
CA PHE A 199 -2.05 -1.03 -9.93
C PHE A 199 -2.46 0.43 -10.10
N LEU A 200 -3.19 0.96 -9.12
CA LEU A 200 -3.49 2.38 -9.00
C LEU A 200 -3.09 2.89 -7.61
N THR A 201 -2.37 4.02 -7.55
CA THR A 201 -2.02 4.64 -6.27
C THR A 201 -2.32 6.13 -6.23
N GLU A 202 -2.69 6.63 -5.02
CA GLU A 202 -2.81 8.06 -4.79
C GLU A 202 -1.46 8.76 -4.78
N LYS A 203 -0.44 8.08 -4.23
CA LYS A 203 0.92 8.59 -4.11
C LYS A 203 1.84 7.93 -5.12
N GLY A 204 2.99 8.55 -5.30
CA GLY A 204 4.05 8.04 -6.14
C GLY A 204 4.31 8.91 -7.36
N GLY A 205 5.38 8.59 -8.04
CA GLY A 205 5.83 9.20 -9.28
C GLY A 205 6.64 8.18 -10.07
N MET A 206 7.28 8.61 -11.16
CA MET A 206 8.05 7.77 -12.08
C MET A 206 9.16 6.94 -11.40
N THR A 207 9.68 7.43 -10.27
CA THR A 207 10.77 6.80 -9.49
C THR A 207 10.30 6.14 -8.20
N SER A 208 8.98 6.07 -7.96
CA SER A 208 8.45 5.41 -6.76
C SER A 208 8.70 3.90 -6.78
N HIS A 209 8.72 3.28 -5.60
CA HIS A 209 8.87 1.83 -5.46
C HIS A 209 7.78 1.07 -6.24
N THR A 210 6.52 1.53 -6.16
CA THR A 210 5.41 0.97 -6.93
C THR A 210 5.70 1.01 -8.43
N ALA A 211 6.23 2.11 -8.94
CA ALA A 211 6.58 2.26 -10.35
C ALA A 211 7.71 1.31 -10.76
N ILE A 212 8.77 1.19 -9.94
CA ILE A 212 9.90 0.29 -10.20
C ILE A 212 9.41 -1.17 -10.25
N VAL A 213 8.65 -1.59 -9.24
CA VAL A 213 8.16 -2.98 -9.17
C VAL A 213 7.16 -3.27 -10.27
N ALA A 214 6.22 -2.36 -10.58
CA ALA A 214 5.25 -2.54 -11.66
C ALA A 214 5.94 -2.75 -13.01
N ARG A 215 6.98 -1.93 -13.34
CA ARG A 215 7.79 -2.11 -14.56
C ARG A 215 8.54 -3.44 -14.55
N SER A 216 9.16 -3.81 -13.44
CA SER A 216 9.89 -5.07 -13.32
C SER A 216 9.00 -6.28 -13.53
N LEU A 217 7.73 -6.21 -13.12
CA LEU A 217 6.74 -7.26 -13.26
C LEU A 217 5.97 -7.19 -14.60
N GLY A 218 6.11 -6.12 -15.37
CA GLY A 218 5.33 -5.90 -16.59
C GLY A 218 3.83 -5.72 -16.32
N ILE A 219 3.45 -5.25 -15.13
CA ILE A 219 2.04 -5.03 -14.74
C ILE A 219 1.68 -3.57 -14.99
N PRO A 220 0.61 -3.27 -15.76
CA PRO A 220 0.13 -1.91 -15.99
C PRO A 220 -0.11 -1.13 -14.69
N ALA A 221 0.39 0.10 -14.61
CA ALA A 221 0.28 0.89 -13.40
C ALA A 221 0.19 2.39 -13.65
N VAL A 222 -0.70 3.05 -12.90
CA VAL A 222 -0.85 4.51 -12.85
C VAL A 222 -0.73 4.97 -11.39
N VAL A 223 0.09 5.98 -11.15
CA VAL A 223 0.35 6.55 -9.82
C VAL A 223 -0.02 8.03 -9.78
N GLY A 224 -0.09 8.62 -8.58
CA GLY A 224 -0.42 10.03 -8.42
C GLY A 224 -1.89 10.37 -8.70
N LEU A 225 -2.78 9.41 -8.58
CA LEU A 225 -4.23 9.60 -8.75
C LEU A 225 -4.85 10.15 -7.47
N GLU A 226 -4.98 11.45 -7.37
CA GLU A 226 -5.54 12.10 -6.16
C GLU A 226 -6.90 11.53 -5.77
N HIS A 227 -7.02 11.11 -4.50
CA HIS A 227 -8.26 10.60 -3.89
C HIS A 227 -8.85 9.34 -4.54
N VAL A 228 -8.10 8.58 -5.32
CA VAL A 228 -8.61 7.38 -6.03
C VAL A 228 -9.23 6.36 -5.09
N THR A 229 -8.70 6.19 -3.88
CA THR A 229 -9.25 5.28 -2.85
C THR A 229 -10.60 5.73 -2.27
N SER A 230 -10.96 6.99 -2.48
CA SER A 230 -12.24 7.57 -2.07
C SER A 230 -13.25 7.60 -3.22
N ILE A 231 -12.75 7.62 -4.45
CA ILE A 231 -13.55 7.69 -5.68
C ILE A 231 -14.01 6.30 -6.11
N LEU A 232 -13.08 5.32 -6.10
CA LEU A 232 -13.35 3.94 -6.49
C LEU A 232 -13.76 3.09 -5.29
N ALA A 233 -14.67 2.16 -5.53
CA ALA A 233 -15.09 1.14 -4.58
C ALA A 233 -14.66 -0.26 -5.06
N THR A 234 -14.47 -1.18 -4.12
CA THR A 234 -14.24 -2.59 -4.46
C THR A 234 -15.44 -3.13 -5.24
N GLY A 235 -15.18 -3.72 -6.40
CA GLY A 235 -16.18 -4.23 -7.33
C GLY A 235 -16.46 -3.33 -8.53
N ASP A 236 -15.99 -2.06 -8.51
CA ASP A 236 -16.10 -1.19 -9.69
C ASP A 236 -15.32 -1.78 -10.87
N LEU A 237 -15.88 -1.70 -12.06
CA LEU A 237 -15.20 -2.09 -13.30
C LEU A 237 -14.47 -0.89 -13.88
N ILE A 238 -13.19 -1.03 -14.18
CA ILE A 238 -12.39 0.04 -14.77
C ILE A 238 -11.60 -0.44 -15.98
N ILE A 239 -11.24 0.52 -16.82
CA ILE A 239 -10.18 0.38 -17.82
C ILE A 239 -8.99 1.18 -17.33
N LEU A 240 -7.86 0.51 -17.12
CA LEU A 240 -6.59 1.12 -16.78
C LEU A 240 -5.72 1.15 -18.02
N ASP A 241 -5.19 2.32 -18.36
CA ASP A 241 -4.16 2.50 -19.38
C ASP A 241 -2.91 3.07 -18.72
N GLY A 242 -1.87 2.24 -18.60
CA GLY A 242 -0.57 2.60 -18.03
C GLY A 242 0.46 2.99 -19.09
N GLY A 243 0.04 3.35 -20.29
CA GLY A 243 0.91 3.74 -21.39
C GLY A 243 1.88 4.86 -21.03
N ALA A 244 3.11 4.79 -21.52
CA ALA A 244 4.13 5.83 -21.31
C ALA A 244 3.84 7.05 -22.25
N GLY A 245 2.88 7.88 -21.88
CA GLY A 245 2.51 9.07 -22.65
C GLY A 245 1.90 10.15 -21.76
N GLN A 246 1.96 11.38 -22.17
CA GLN A 246 1.71 12.58 -21.35
C GLN A 246 0.30 12.73 -20.74
N ASP A 247 -0.66 11.82 -21.00
CA ASP A 247 -2.03 11.88 -20.47
C ASP A 247 -2.61 10.47 -20.21
N ASP A 248 -2.13 9.81 -19.16
CA ASP A 248 -2.63 8.47 -18.80
C ASP A 248 -3.99 8.56 -18.11
N GLN A 249 -4.98 7.84 -18.66
CA GLN A 249 -6.37 7.92 -18.24
C GLN A 249 -6.86 6.61 -17.61
N VAL A 250 -7.56 6.73 -16.47
CA VAL A 250 -8.36 5.66 -15.88
C VAL A 250 -9.84 5.97 -16.10
N ARG A 251 -10.57 5.07 -16.73
CA ARG A 251 -12.02 5.17 -16.91
C ARG A 251 -12.74 4.20 -16.00
N SER A 252 -13.74 4.67 -15.30
CA SER A 252 -14.72 3.81 -14.61
C SER A 252 -16.00 3.73 -15.42
N GLU A 253 -16.48 2.53 -15.70
CA GLU A 253 -17.75 2.30 -16.36
C GLU A 253 -18.76 1.75 -15.36
N GLU A 254 -19.86 2.45 -15.19
CA GLU A 254 -20.91 2.08 -14.23
C GLU A 254 -21.97 1.12 -14.81
N HIS A 255 -21.79 0.47 -15.98
CA HIS A 255 -22.71 -0.60 -16.42
C HIS A 255 -22.13 -1.63 -17.41
N THR A 256 -22.50 -2.86 -17.17
CA THR A 256 -22.18 -4.14 -17.82
C THR A 256 -22.73 -4.34 -19.25
N SER A 257 -23.42 -3.39 -19.86
CA SER A 257 -24.12 -3.64 -21.13
C SER A 257 -23.23 -3.56 -22.39
N GLU A 258 -22.11 -2.85 -22.36
CA GLU A 258 -21.23 -2.74 -23.52
C GLU A 258 -20.15 -3.84 -23.63
N LEU A 259 -19.77 -4.46 -22.54
CA LEU A 259 -18.81 -5.57 -22.56
C LEU A 259 -19.37 -6.86 -23.17
N GLN A 260 -20.67 -6.99 -23.35
CA GLN A 260 -21.25 -8.14 -24.06
C GLN A 260 -20.99 -8.09 -25.58
N SER A 261 -20.72 -6.94 -26.17
CA SER A 261 -20.41 -6.81 -27.58
C SER A 261 -18.99 -7.23 -27.95
N LEU A 262 -18.06 -7.21 -27.03
CA LEU A 262 -16.65 -7.63 -27.24
C LEU A 262 -16.41 -9.14 -27.11
N ARG A 263 -17.41 -9.91 -26.67
CA ARG A 263 -17.32 -11.39 -26.61
C ARG A 263 -17.58 -12.09 -27.94
N HIS A 264 -17.89 -11.38 -29.00
CA HIS A 264 -18.21 -11.92 -30.32
C HIS A 264 -17.24 -11.48 -31.42
N LEU A 265 -16.07 -10.99 -31.09
CA LEU A 265 -14.94 -10.83 -32.00
C LEU A 265 -13.79 -11.74 -31.52
#